data_7a5df762a738045a8137b0aa2a2a895d
#
_entry.id   7a5df762a738045a8137b0aa2a2a895d
#
_cell.length_a   1.000
_cell.length_b   1.000
_cell.length_c   1.000
_cell.angle_alpha   90.00
_cell.angle_beta   90.00
_cell.angle_gamma   90.00
#
_symmetry.space_group_name_H-M   'P 1'
#
loop_
_entity.id
_entity.type
_entity.pdbx_description
1 polymer ?
#
loop_
_entity_poly.entity_id
_entity_poly.type
_entity_poly.pdbx_seq_one_letter_code
_entity_poly.pdbx_strand_id
1 'polypeptide(L)' 'MAGQHSENLFRRYKGEKVSIKSISGGLYEGRITDVTNDYVCLTETIGGDGSQVFLFFKAIESMTVSPSR' A
#
# COMPACT_ATOMS: atom_id res chain seq x y z
N MET A 1 3.51 18.68 -3.64
CA MET A 1 2.28 18.05 -3.72
C MET A 1 2.29 16.73 -3.07
N ALA A 2 1.28 16.52 -2.33
CA ALA A 2 1.21 15.33 -1.52
C ALA A 2 1.17 14.07 -2.35
N GLY A 3 0.45 14.09 -3.45
CA GLY A 3 0.32 12.89 -4.27
C GLY A 3 1.64 12.42 -4.83
N GLN A 4 2.47 13.38 -5.24
CA GLN A 4 3.74 13.01 -5.82
C GLN A 4 4.68 12.40 -4.78
N HIS A 5 4.65 12.93 -3.56
CA HIS A 5 5.45 12.36 -2.49
C HIS A 5 4.98 10.96 -2.14
N SER A 6 3.67 10.76 -2.13
CA SER A 6 3.14 9.44 -1.81
C SER A 6 3.55 8.43 -2.85
N GLU A 7 3.47 8.80 -4.12
CA GLU A 7 3.84 7.90 -5.19
C GLU A 7 5.30 7.48 -5.06
N ASN A 8 6.19 8.43 -4.80
CA ASN A 8 7.61 8.13 -4.68
C ASN A 8 7.88 7.22 -3.50
N LEU A 9 7.19 7.46 -2.40
CA LEU A 9 7.36 6.64 -1.22
C LEU A 9 6.93 5.21 -1.48
N PHE A 10 5.77 5.03 -2.10
CA PHE A 10 5.28 3.69 -2.36
C PHE A 10 6.15 2.97 -3.38
N ARG A 11 6.68 3.68 -4.37
CA ARG A 11 7.57 3.05 -5.35
C ARG A 11 8.85 2.55 -4.68
N ARG A 12 9.33 3.28 -3.69
CA ARG A 12 10.53 2.87 -2.97
C ARG A 12 10.33 1.53 -2.29
N TYR A 13 9.13 1.27 -1.81
CA TYR A 13 8.84 0.05 -1.07
C TYR A 13 8.15 -1.00 -1.92
N LYS A 14 8.18 -0.85 -3.23
CA LYS A 14 7.60 -1.85 -4.11
C LYS A 14 8.27 -3.20 -3.84
N GLY A 15 7.46 -4.23 -3.68
CA GLY A 15 7.95 -5.55 -3.34
C GLY A 15 8.01 -5.83 -1.85
N GLU A 16 7.79 -4.80 -1.03
CA GLU A 16 7.87 -4.95 0.42
C GLU A 16 6.48 -5.16 1.00
N LYS A 17 6.45 -5.80 2.15
CA LYS A 17 5.21 -6.03 2.87
C LYS A 17 4.91 -4.81 3.72
N VAL A 18 3.71 -4.26 3.57
CA VAL A 18 3.34 -3.05 4.27
C VAL A 18 1.94 -3.19 4.84
N SER A 19 1.62 -2.33 5.79
CA SER A 19 0.28 -2.16 6.33
C SER A 19 -0.17 -0.75 5.98
N ILE A 20 -1.35 -0.61 5.39
CA ILE A 20 -1.87 0.69 5.00
C ILE A 20 -3.19 0.91 5.69
N LYS A 21 -3.32 2.07 6.34
CA LYS A 21 -4.55 2.46 6.99
C LYS A 21 -5.26 3.48 6.13
N SER A 22 -6.52 3.23 5.83
CA SER A 22 -7.30 4.15 5.03
C SER A 22 -7.95 5.20 5.93
N ILE A 23 -8.37 6.30 5.33
CA ILE A 23 -9.00 7.37 6.10
C ILE A 23 -10.36 6.96 6.64
N SER A 24 -10.96 5.91 6.09
CA SER A 24 -12.22 5.40 6.59
C SER A 24 -12.01 4.41 7.74
N GLY A 25 -10.78 4.12 8.10
CA GLY A 25 -10.49 3.25 9.22
C GLY A 25 -10.12 1.82 8.85
N GLY A 26 -10.20 1.48 7.58
CA GLY A 26 -9.82 0.14 7.15
C GLY A 26 -8.32 -0.07 7.21
N LEU A 27 -7.91 -1.29 7.51
CA LEU A 27 -6.50 -1.64 7.56
C LEU A 27 -6.24 -2.73 6.54
N TYR A 28 -5.24 -2.52 5.71
CA TYR A 28 -4.91 -3.45 4.64
C TYR A 28 -3.45 -3.85 4.74
N GLU A 29 -3.18 -5.13 4.65
CA GLU A 29 -1.81 -5.63 4.71
C GLU A 29 -1.52 -6.44 3.47
N GLY A 30 -0.35 -6.23 2.90
CA GLY A 30 0.05 -6.96 1.73
C GLY A 30 1.36 -6.48 1.18
N ARG A 31 1.75 -7.07 0.08
CA ARG A 31 2.99 -6.68 -0.60
C ARG A 31 2.64 -5.73 -1.73
N ILE A 32 3.39 -4.64 -1.83
CA ILE A 32 3.19 -3.69 -2.91
C ILE A 32 3.63 -4.33 -4.22
N THR A 33 2.70 -4.48 -5.14
CA THR A 33 3.02 -5.10 -6.43
C THR A 33 3.01 -4.11 -7.58
N ASP A 34 2.35 -2.97 -7.40
CA ASP A 34 2.36 -1.96 -8.44
C ASP A 34 2.03 -0.60 -7.83
N VAL A 35 2.54 0.45 -8.45
CA VAL A 35 2.30 1.81 -7.99
C VAL A 35 2.09 2.67 -9.21
N THR A 36 0.98 3.39 -9.23
CA THR A 36 0.73 4.36 -10.29
C THR A 36 0.70 5.74 -9.67
N ASN A 37 0.41 6.76 -10.48
CA ASN A 37 0.32 8.11 -9.94
C ASN A 37 -0.99 8.36 -9.21
N ASP A 38 -1.91 7.40 -9.20
CA ASP A 38 -3.20 7.56 -8.53
C ASP A 38 -3.40 6.59 -7.39
N TYR A 39 -2.84 5.39 -7.47
CA TYR A 39 -3.10 4.36 -6.48
C TYR A 39 -1.92 3.43 -6.31
N VAL A 40 -1.98 2.63 -5.26
CA VAL A 40 -1.03 1.57 -5.01
C VAL A 40 -1.80 0.26 -4.98
N CYS A 41 -1.21 -0.77 -5.57
CA CYS A 41 -1.80 -2.10 -5.61
C CYS A 41 -1.09 -2.99 -4.62
N LEU A 42 -1.86 -3.61 -3.73
CA LEU A 42 -1.34 -4.56 -2.77
C LEU A 42 -1.86 -5.95 -3.11
N THR A 43 -0.99 -6.94 -3.03
CA THR A 43 -1.41 -8.33 -3.05
C THR A 43 -1.45 -8.80 -1.62
N GLU A 44 -2.63 -9.18 -1.15
CA GLU A 44 -2.80 -9.56 0.25
C GLU A 44 -2.04 -10.82 0.55
N THR A 45 -1.35 -10.80 1.68
CA THR A 45 -0.60 -11.95 2.13
C THR A 45 -1.35 -12.77 3.15
N ILE A 46 -2.35 -12.18 3.79
CA ILE A 46 -3.16 -12.87 4.78
C ILE A 46 -4.29 -13.56 4.05
N GLY A 47 -4.53 -14.80 4.35
CA GLY A 47 -5.55 -15.57 3.68
C GLY A 47 -5.02 -16.41 2.53
N GLY A 48 -3.96 -15.98 1.92
CA GLY A 48 -3.22 -16.81 0.98
C GLY A 48 -3.83 -16.98 -0.40
N ASP A 49 -4.87 -16.23 -0.73
CA ASP A 49 -5.48 -16.40 -2.05
C ASP A 49 -4.96 -15.37 -3.05
N GLY A 50 -4.09 -14.48 -2.65
CA GLY A 50 -3.48 -13.54 -3.57
C GLY A 50 -4.40 -12.43 -4.02
N SER A 51 -5.45 -12.14 -3.26
CA SER A 51 -6.36 -11.06 -3.60
C SER A 51 -5.62 -9.74 -3.72
N GLN A 52 -6.01 -8.93 -4.69
CA GLN A 52 -5.40 -7.64 -4.90
C GLN A 52 -6.31 -6.54 -4.43
N VAL A 53 -5.72 -5.54 -3.78
CA VAL A 53 -6.45 -4.38 -3.28
C VAL A 53 -5.84 -3.15 -3.91
N PHE A 54 -6.68 -2.29 -4.44
CA PHE A 54 -6.23 -1.04 -5.05
C PHE A 54 -6.62 0.10 -4.12
N LEU A 55 -5.62 0.80 -3.61
CA LEU A 55 -5.84 1.87 -2.65
C LEU A 55 -5.43 3.19 -3.30
N PHE A 56 -6.41 4.08 -3.46
CA PHE A 56 -6.10 5.38 -4.04
C PHE A 56 -5.41 6.24 -3.00
N PHE A 57 -4.43 7.01 -3.44
CA PHE A 57 -3.60 7.76 -2.50
C PHE A 57 -4.41 8.69 -1.62
N LYS A 58 -5.44 9.32 -2.18
CA LYS A 58 -6.25 10.25 -1.40
C LYS A 58 -7.03 9.57 -0.29
N ALA A 59 -7.16 8.26 -0.34
CA ALA A 59 -7.87 7.51 0.69
C ALA A 59 -6.94 6.89 1.72
N ILE A 60 -5.65 7.14 1.62
CA ILE A 60 -4.67 6.54 2.52
C ILE A 60 -4.32 7.52 3.61
N GLU A 61 -4.45 7.08 4.87
CA GLU A 61 -4.06 7.90 6.00
C GLU A 61 -2.60 7.68 6.35
N SER A 62 -2.16 6.43 6.41
CA SER A 62 -0.79 6.14 6.80
C SER A 62 -0.36 4.80 6.26
N MET A 63 0.95 4.62 6.19
CA MET A 63 1.53 3.34 5.80
C MET A 63 2.63 2.97 6.78
N THR A 64 2.63 1.72 7.21
CA THR A 64 3.67 1.19 8.08
C THR A 64 4.39 0.08 7.33
N VAL A 65 5.70 0.18 7.28
CA VAL A 65 6.51 -0.83 6.61
C VAL A 65 6.94 -1.84 7.66
N SER A 66 6.58 -3.10 7.45
CA SER A 66 6.97 -4.15 8.38
C SER A 66 8.46 -4.42 8.26
N PRO A 67 9.18 -4.51 9.39
CA PRO A 67 10.58 -4.90 9.30
C PRO A 67 10.66 -6.30 8.77
N SER A 68 11.53 -6.48 7.85
CA SER A 68 11.71 -7.79 7.32
C SER A 68 12.43 -8.62 8.24
N ARG A 69 12.15 -9.56 8.43
CA ARG A 69 12.93 -10.33 9.09
C ARG A 69 12.65 -10.79 10.16
#